data_e5601d8ed00c9036dbe8d411fba1022d
#
_entry.id   e5601d8ed00c9036dbe8d411fba1022d
#
_cell.length_a   1.000
_cell.length_b   1.000
_cell.length_c   1.000
_cell.angle_alpha   90.00
_cell.angle_beta   90.00
_cell.angle_gamma   90.00
#
_symmetry.space_group_name_H-M   'P 1'
#
loop_
_entity.id
_entity.type
_entity.pdbx_description
1 polymer ?
#
loop_
_entity_poly.entity_id
_entity_poly.type
_entity_poly.pdbx_seq_one_letter_code
_entity_poly.pdbx_strand_id
1 'polypeptide(L)'
;MDQFVKERQLYEDHCQQAEKTVKELIKQKGIMGIVSSRVKAPDRLREKLIKRDREEKNYQTVDDIFRDIPDLIGLRVALYFPGDIKNIGELLKQEFVIRKSKEFPARVDNFDDCLAQGFTAYKRRRYPGYDERRFDGYCAAHHHICLPNPPGEILEFNPIMEIQVASLLMHAWSEVEHDLAYKNKKGEVSREEYEVLDEINGLVLAGEIALQRLDQLSRRRIESENAPITTPYALQSFLEKWQDDHGRSGRYLGNVEILFKLYSQKNMLTPAQVKAELAKLPSEGEASEQPLADQLIDLFDNKTMVKKAFAEALSRLNSLNPETTRQVQLGAFMTNWNKVERAVQQALRAKGHKAPNSVATWRLVIDENVLTKEIKDCYHDLRVERNKIVHGYAPSTAAAFESLNAEMDKLLEMLKEEYGV
;
A
#
# COMPACT_ATOMS: atom_id res chain seq x y z
N MET A 1 22.48 -20.44 -13.03
CA MET A 1 21.17 -21.11 -13.15
C MET A 1 20.86 -21.95 -11.92
N ASP A 2 21.74 -22.86 -11.56
CA ASP A 2 21.51 -23.79 -10.43
C ASP A 2 21.28 -23.09 -9.10
N GLN A 3 22.01 -22.03 -8.83
CA GLN A 3 21.80 -21.20 -7.65
C GLN A 3 20.42 -20.54 -7.65
N PHE A 4 20.00 -19.92 -8.75
CA PHE A 4 18.68 -19.31 -8.87
C PHE A 4 17.54 -20.31 -8.65
N VAL A 5 17.69 -21.54 -9.20
CA VAL A 5 16.69 -22.61 -9.01
C VAL A 5 16.65 -23.09 -7.56
N LYS A 6 17.81 -23.22 -6.89
CA LYS A 6 17.89 -23.63 -5.48
C LYS A 6 17.30 -22.57 -4.54
N GLU A 7 17.52 -21.30 -4.85
CA GLU A 7 17.08 -20.17 -4.02
C GLU A 7 15.70 -19.63 -4.44
N ARG A 8 15.01 -20.29 -5.38
CA ARG A 8 13.75 -19.80 -5.98
C ARG A 8 12.71 -19.42 -4.93
N GLN A 9 12.58 -20.19 -3.86
CA GLN A 9 11.64 -19.91 -2.77
C GLN A 9 11.93 -18.55 -2.12
N LEU A 10 13.21 -18.21 -1.89
CA LEU A 10 13.59 -16.91 -1.34
C LEU A 10 13.19 -15.75 -2.26
N TYR A 11 13.33 -15.92 -3.58
CA TYR A 11 12.84 -14.92 -4.54
C TYR A 11 11.31 -14.80 -4.50
N GLU A 12 10.58 -15.90 -4.37
CA GLU A 12 9.12 -15.92 -4.28
C GLU A 12 8.64 -15.23 -2.99
N ASP A 13 9.29 -15.47 -1.86
CA ASP A 13 8.97 -14.83 -0.58
C ASP A 13 9.18 -13.31 -0.63
N HIS A 14 10.32 -12.84 -1.18
CA HIS A 14 10.58 -11.41 -1.39
C HIS A 14 9.58 -10.78 -2.35
N CYS A 15 9.21 -11.48 -3.41
CA CYS A 15 8.23 -11.08 -4.39
C CYS A 15 6.85 -10.84 -3.73
N GLN A 16 6.39 -11.79 -2.92
CA GLN A 16 5.11 -11.71 -2.21
C GLN A 16 5.12 -10.59 -1.16
N GLN A 17 6.22 -10.46 -0.41
CA GLN A 17 6.37 -9.39 0.57
C GLN A 17 6.30 -8.01 -0.10
N ALA A 18 7.06 -7.80 -1.18
CA ALA A 18 7.06 -6.55 -1.92
C ALA A 18 5.68 -6.26 -2.53
N GLU A 19 5.01 -7.25 -3.12
CA GLU A 19 3.66 -7.10 -3.66
C GLU A 19 2.66 -6.67 -2.59
N LYS A 20 2.70 -7.32 -1.43
CA LYS A 20 1.84 -6.98 -0.29
C LYS A 20 2.08 -5.55 0.17
N THR A 21 3.33 -5.16 0.37
CA THR A 21 3.69 -3.80 0.79
C THR A 21 3.20 -2.76 -0.21
N VAL A 22 3.42 -2.98 -1.51
CA VAL A 22 2.96 -2.03 -2.56
C VAL A 22 1.43 -1.96 -2.59
N LYS A 23 0.71 -3.08 -2.46
CA LYS A 23 -0.76 -3.09 -2.37
C LYS A 23 -1.27 -2.29 -1.18
N GLU A 24 -0.62 -2.44 -0.03
CA GLU A 24 -0.96 -1.68 1.18
C GLU A 24 -0.69 -0.19 1.00
N LEU A 25 0.45 0.19 0.42
CA LEU A 25 0.80 1.58 0.13
C LEU A 25 -0.23 2.27 -0.76
N ILE A 26 -0.58 1.68 -1.92
CA ILE A 26 -1.54 2.29 -2.84
C ILE A 26 -2.93 2.37 -2.20
N LYS A 27 -3.33 1.35 -1.42
CA LYS A 27 -4.60 1.34 -0.69
C LYS A 27 -4.65 2.44 0.38
N GLN A 28 -3.60 2.59 1.18
CA GLN A 28 -3.51 3.62 2.24
C GLN A 28 -3.59 5.03 1.67
N LYS A 29 -3.14 5.23 0.44
CA LYS A 29 -3.16 6.53 -0.24
C LYS A 29 -4.35 6.72 -1.17
N GLY A 30 -5.31 5.78 -1.19
CA GLY A 30 -6.48 5.85 -2.06
C GLY A 30 -6.16 5.84 -3.55
N ILE A 31 -4.95 5.45 -3.92
CA ILE A 31 -4.55 5.33 -5.30
C ILE A 31 -5.20 4.11 -5.91
N MET A 32 -5.94 4.30 -7.00
CA MET A 32 -6.62 3.22 -7.69
C MET A 32 -5.70 2.56 -8.71
N GLY A 33 -5.50 1.25 -8.55
CA GLY A 33 -4.64 0.48 -9.44
C GLY A 33 -4.62 -1.01 -9.13
N ILE A 34 -3.96 -1.75 -9.99
CA ILE A 34 -3.77 -3.20 -9.88
C ILE A 34 -2.28 -3.45 -9.68
N VAL A 35 -1.93 -4.21 -8.65
CA VAL A 35 -0.56 -4.66 -8.41
C VAL A 35 -0.47 -6.15 -8.71
N SER A 36 0.49 -6.51 -9.52
CA SER A 36 0.85 -7.91 -9.79
C SER A 36 2.35 -8.08 -9.72
N SER A 37 2.80 -9.29 -9.38
CA SER A 37 4.20 -9.61 -9.29
C SER A 37 4.52 -10.96 -9.91
N ARG A 38 5.79 -11.17 -10.24
CA ARG A 38 6.29 -12.45 -10.73
C ARG A 38 7.77 -12.62 -10.46
N VAL A 39 8.17 -13.85 -10.20
CA VAL A 39 9.57 -14.28 -10.30
C VAL A 39 9.82 -14.79 -11.72
N LYS A 40 10.93 -14.37 -12.31
CA LYS A 40 11.31 -14.78 -13.68
C LYS A 40 11.39 -16.31 -13.80
N ALA A 41 10.77 -16.86 -14.84
CA ALA A 41 10.86 -18.30 -15.11
C ALA A 41 12.30 -18.70 -15.48
N PRO A 42 12.81 -19.86 -15.01
CA PRO A 42 14.17 -20.31 -15.30
C PRO A 42 14.52 -20.33 -16.79
N ASP A 43 13.59 -20.78 -17.64
CA ASP A 43 13.80 -20.81 -19.09
C ASP A 43 13.99 -19.41 -19.67
N ARG A 44 13.22 -18.44 -19.18
CA ARG A 44 13.33 -17.03 -19.59
C ARG A 44 14.63 -16.39 -19.11
N LEU A 45 15.09 -16.76 -17.92
CA LEU A 45 16.41 -16.34 -17.45
C LEU A 45 17.51 -16.92 -18.33
N ARG A 46 17.41 -18.21 -18.68
CA ARG A 46 18.37 -18.87 -19.58
C ARG A 46 18.42 -18.17 -20.95
N GLU A 47 17.27 -17.92 -21.58
CA GLU A 47 17.18 -17.20 -22.85
C GLU A 47 17.87 -15.82 -22.76
N LYS A 48 17.62 -15.08 -21.67
CA LYS A 48 18.21 -13.77 -21.45
C LYS A 48 19.72 -13.83 -21.26
N LEU A 49 20.22 -14.80 -20.50
CA LEU A 49 21.65 -15.03 -20.30
C LEU A 49 22.36 -15.36 -21.63
N ILE A 50 21.80 -16.26 -22.44
CA ILE A 50 22.36 -16.61 -23.76
C ILE A 50 22.40 -15.37 -24.68
N LYS A 51 21.34 -14.55 -24.66
CA LYS A 51 21.31 -13.30 -25.44
C LYS A 51 22.39 -12.34 -24.99
N ARG A 52 22.58 -12.14 -23.67
CA ARG A 52 23.58 -11.26 -23.10
C ARG A 52 25.00 -11.72 -23.37
N ASP A 53 25.25 -13.02 -23.33
CA ASP A 53 26.52 -13.62 -23.68
C ASP A 53 26.91 -13.35 -25.15
N ARG A 54 25.95 -13.45 -26.08
CA ARG A 54 26.13 -13.07 -27.49
C ARG A 54 26.37 -11.57 -27.70
N GLU A 55 25.92 -10.72 -26.77
CA GLU A 55 26.17 -9.27 -26.77
C GLU A 55 27.54 -8.93 -26.12
N GLU A 56 28.45 -9.90 -25.98
CA GLU A 56 29.81 -9.77 -25.42
C GLU A 56 29.83 -9.29 -23.95
N LYS A 57 28.78 -9.58 -23.17
CA LYS A 57 28.75 -9.38 -21.73
C LYS A 57 29.57 -10.48 -21.05
N ASN A 58 30.84 -10.19 -20.83
CA ASN A 58 31.79 -11.15 -20.27
C ASN A 58 31.67 -11.21 -18.74
N TYR A 59 30.67 -11.94 -18.23
CA TYR A 59 30.45 -12.11 -16.79
C TYR A 59 31.59 -12.93 -16.16
N GLN A 60 32.24 -12.36 -15.15
CA GLN A 60 33.30 -13.05 -14.41
C GLN A 60 32.78 -13.74 -13.16
N THR A 61 31.68 -13.23 -12.61
CA THR A 61 31.08 -13.72 -11.37
C THR A 61 29.56 -13.85 -11.51
N VAL A 62 28.94 -14.64 -10.63
CA VAL A 62 27.48 -14.73 -10.52
C VAL A 62 26.88 -13.39 -10.12
N ASP A 63 27.58 -12.61 -9.29
CA ASP A 63 27.17 -11.27 -8.88
C ASP A 63 27.05 -10.29 -10.04
N ASP A 64 27.92 -10.41 -11.05
CA ASP A 64 27.85 -9.58 -12.25
C ASP A 64 26.55 -9.83 -13.01
N ILE A 65 26.10 -11.09 -13.06
CA ILE A 65 24.83 -11.48 -13.65
C ILE A 65 23.66 -10.86 -12.89
N PHE A 66 23.66 -10.95 -11.57
CA PHE A 66 22.57 -10.39 -10.75
C PHE A 66 22.51 -8.86 -10.80
N ARG A 67 23.65 -8.18 -10.98
CA ARG A 67 23.69 -6.73 -11.20
C ARG A 67 23.17 -6.32 -12.58
N ASP A 68 23.47 -7.09 -13.63
CA ASP A 68 23.04 -6.80 -15.01
C ASP A 68 21.58 -7.22 -15.26
N ILE A 69 21.05 -8.17 -14.48
CA ILE A 69 19.65 -8.67 -14.60
C ILE A 69 18.85 -8.38 -13.34
N PRO A 70 18.45 -7.13 -13.11
CA PRO A 70 17.72 -6.73 -11.90
C PRO A 70 16.25 -7.18 -11.90
N ASP A 71 15.74 -7.69 -13.02
CA ASP A 71 14.34 -8.09 -13.22
C ASP A 71 14.08 -9.58 -12.93
N LEU A 72 14.84 -10.18 -11.98
CA LEU A 72 14.55 -11.53 -11.48
C LEU A 72 13.22 -11.57 -10.72
N ILE A 73 12.93 -10.52 -9.99
CA ILE A 73 11.62 -10.22 -9.42
C ILE A 73 11.09 -8.98 -10.12
N GLY A 74 9.92 -9.10 -10.71
CA GLY A 74 9.23 -8.00 -11.37
C GLY A 74 7.87 -7.75 -10.75
N LEU A 75 7.60 -6.50 -10.38
CA LEU A 75 6.29 -6.02 -9.97
C LEU A 75 5.74 -5.06 -11.02
N ARG A 76 4.43 -5.07 -11.19
CA ARG A 76 3.70 -4.12 -12.03
C ARG A 76 2.65 -3.41 -11.19
N VAL A 77 2.65 -2.10 -11.29
CA VAL A 77 1.62 -1.23 -10.72
C VAL A 77 0.89 -0.57 -11.90
N ALA A 78 -0.28 -1.10 -12.23
CA ALA A 78 -1.13 -0.62 -13.31
C ALA A 78 -2.17 0.35 -12.72
N LEU A 79 -1.94 1.64 -12.87
CA LEU A 79 -2.75 2.71 -12.28
C LEU A 79 -3.97 3.03 -13.16
N TYR A 80 -5.09 3.40 -12.56
CA TYR A 80 -6.26 3.85 -13.30
C TYR A 80 -6.06 5.25 -13.86
N PHE A 81 -5.37 6.12 -13.12
CA PHE A 81 -5.07 7.49 -13.53
C PHE A 81 -3.57 7.70 -13.75
N PRO A 82 -3.17 8.21 -14.92
CA PRO A 82 -1.75 8.45 -15.25
C PRO A 82 -1.06 9.43 -14.30
N GLY A 83 -1.79 10.40 -13.75
CA GLY A 83 -1.27 11.41 -12.83
C GLY A 83 -0.69 10.84 -11.53
N ASP A 84 -1.07 9.62 -11.15
CA ASP A 84 -0.57 8.98 -9.92
C ASP A 84 0.80 8.29 -10.08
N ILE A 85 1.35 8.19 -11.30
CA ILE A 85 2.66 7.53 -11.53
C ILE A 85 3.76 8.18 -10.68
N LYS A 86 3.78 9.52 -10.63
CA LYS A 86 4.77 10.28 -9.87
C LYS A 86 4.61 10.06 -8.36
N ASN A 87 3.37 10.02 -7.88
CA ASN A 87 3.07 9.81 -6.47
C ASN A 87 3.57 8.46 -5.97
N ILE A 88 3.45 7.39 -6.78
CA ILE A 88 3.98 6.06 -6.44
C ILE A 88 5.50 6.10 -6.21
N GLY A 89 6.25 6.81 -7.04
CA GLY A 89 7.71 6.93 -6.88
C GLY A 89 8.12 7.48 -5.51
N GLU A 90 7.39 8.48 -4.99
CA GLU A 90 7.64 9.02 -3.64
C GLU A 90 7.21 8.06 -2.53
N LEU A 91 6.11 7.34 -2.71
CA LEU A 91 5.64 6.35 -1.75
C LEU A 91 6.61 5.17 -1.61
N LEU A 92 7.15 4.68 -2.72
CA LEU A 92 8.11 3.59 -2.70
C LEU A 92 9.37 3.93 -1.88
N LYS A 93 9.78 5.19 -1.81
CA LYS A 93 10.93 5.63 -1.00
C LYS A 93 10.71 5.49 0.51
N GLN A 94 9.44 5.41 0.96
CA GLN A 94 9.11 5.28 2.37
C GLN A 94 9.32 3.86 2.89
N GLU A 95 9.09 2.85 2.04
CA GLU A 95 9.08 1.44 2.42
C GLU A 95 10.22 0.62 1.81
N PHE A 96 10.91 1.16 0.80
CA PHE A 96 11.95 0.44 0.07
C PHE A 96 13.22 1.26 -0.09
N VAL A 97 14.34 0.56 -0.20
CA VAL A 97 15.61 1.17 -0.60
C VAL A 97 15.64 1.27 -2.13
N ILE A 98 15.54 2.49 -2.66
CA ILE A 98 15.62 2.73 -4.11
C ILE A 98 17.08 2.70 -4.56
N ARG A 99 17.42 1.75 -5.42
CA ARG A 99 18.74 1.64 -6.03
C ARG A 99 18.89 2.47 -7.30
N LYS A 100 17.82 2.51 -8.10
CA LYS A 100 17.77 3.25 -9.36
C LYS A 100 16.33 3.55 -9.72
N SER A 101 16.09 4.74 -10.28
CA SER A 101 14.82 5.10 -10.90
C SER A 101 15.07 5.55 -12.32
N LYS A 102 14.15 5.22 -13.21
CA LYS A 102 14.16 5.65 -14.60
C LYS A 102 12.73 5.93 -15.04
N GLU A 103 12.52 7.13 -15.53
CA GLU A 103 11.24 7.55 -16.10
C GLU A 103 11.28 7.47 -17.63
N PHE A 104 10.16 7.17 -18.22
CA PHE A 104 9.96 7.14 -19.65
C PHE A 104 8.77 8.04 -20.00
N PRO A 105 8.94 8.90 -20.99
CA PRO A 105 10.15 9.19 -21.75
C PRO A 105 11.21 9.95 -20.91
N ALA A 106 12.47 9.69 -21.19
CA ALA A 106 13.63 10.12 -20.37
C ALA A 106 13.93 11.64 -20.38
N ARG A 107 13.10 12.49 -20.98
CA ARG A 107 13.39 13.92 -21.21
C ARG A 107 12.22 14.86 -21.01
N VAL A 108 11.31 14.54 -20.13
CA VAL A 108 10.21 15.47 -19.80
C VAL A 108 10.38 15.87 -18.36
N ASP A 109 10.54 17.18 -18.15
CA ASP A 109 10.63 17.75 -16.81
C ASP A 109 9.31 17.58 -16.03
N ASN A 110 8.22 17.24 -16.75
CA ASN A 110 6.92 16.96 -16.20
C ASN A 110 6.15 15.92 -17.01
N PHE A 111 5.52 14.94 -16.36
CA PHE A 111 4.60 14.00 -17.01
C PHE A 111 3.41 14.74 -17.68
N ASP A 112 2.98 15.85 -17.07
CA ASP A 112 1.94 16.72 -17.61
C ASP A 112 2.38 17.38 -18.93
N ASP A 113 3.66 17.67 -19.12
CA ASP A 113 4.22 18.19 -20.35
C ASP A 113 4.23 17.14 -21.47
N CYS A 114 4.36 15.84 -21.14
CA CYS A 114 4.20 14.75 -22.11
C CYS A 114 2.83 14.79 -22.78
N LEU A 115 1.80 14.98 -21.99
CA LEU A 115 0.41 15.00 -22.44
C LEU A 115 0.04 16.35 -23.11
N ALA A 116 0.64 17.46 -22.64
CA ALA A 116 0.35 18.81 -23.15
C ALA A 116 1.04 19.13 -24.47
N GLN A 117 2.24 18.58 -24.73
CA GLN A 117 3.05 18.92 -25.92
C GLN A 117 2.83 18.00 -27.12
N GLY A 118 1.85 17.09 -27.05
CA GLY A 118 1.45 16.28 -28.19
C GLY A 118 2.57 15.41 -28.76
N PHE A 119 3.41 14.81 -27.88
CA PHE A 119 4.36 13.73 -28.22
C PHE A 119 5.35 13.96 -29.37
N THR A 120 5.52 15.20 -29.84
CA THR A 120 6.34 15.51 -31.02
C THR A 120 7.84 15.62 -30.74
N ALA A 121 8.27 15.63 -29.48
CA ALA A 121 9.64 15.94 -29.09
C ALA A 121 10.56 14.73 -28.80
N TYR A 122 10.09 13.50 -28.94
CA TYR A 122 10.85 12.32 -28.55
C TYR A 122 11.64 11.69 -29.70
N LYS A 123 12.85 11.14 -29.40
CA LYS A 123 13.53 10.19 -30.29
C LYS A 123 12.62 8.97 -30.45
N ARG A 124 11.95 8.89 -31.58
CA ARG A 124 11.07 7.79 -31.94
C ARG A 124 11.84 6.47 -31.82
N ARG A 125 11.32 5.50 -31.07
CA ARG A 125 11.80 4.12 -31.15
C ARG A 125 11.56 3.66 -32.57
N ARG A 126 12.62 3.21 -33.27
CA ARG A 126 12.48 2.66 -34.61
C ARG A 126 12.16 1.18 -34.50
N TYR A 127 11.13 0.74 -35.17
CA TYR A 127 10.95 -0.66 -35.43
C TYR A 127 11.90 -1.07 -36.59
N PRO A 128 12.47 -2.30 -36.56
CA PRO A 128 13.25 -2.77 -37.68
C PRO A 128 12.43 -2.67 -38.98
N GLY A 129 12.91 -1.90 -39.96
CA GLY A 129 12.22 -1.73 -41.24
C GLY A 129 11.01 -0.79 -41.27
N TYR A 130 10.66 -0.11 -40.14
CA TYR A 130 9.57 0.84 -40.08
C TYR A 130 10.01 2.15 -39.42
N ASP A 131 10.31 3.14 -40.19
CA ASP A 131 10.82 4.46 -39.76
C ASP A 131 9.71 5.51 -39.57
N GLU A 132 8.47 5.21 -39.92
CA GLU A 132 7.35 6.18 -40.00
C GLU A 132 6.48 6.23 -38.74
N ARG A 133 6.95 5.71 -37.59
CA ARG A 133 6.21 5.71 -36.33
C ARG A 133 5.73 7.13 -35.97
N ARG A 134 4.40 7.30 -35.82
CA ARG A 134 3.74 8.58 -35.52
C ARG A 134 3.71 8.88 -34.03
N PHE A 135 3.54 7.83 -33.23
CA PHE A 135 3.37 7.95 -31.79
C PHE A 135 4.49 7.20 -31.05
N ASP A 136 5.11 7.84 -30.09
CA ASP A 136 6.08 7.21 -29.19
C ASP A 136 5.71 7.58 -27.74
N GLY A 137 4.64 6.97 -27.29
CA GLY A 137 3.97 7.38 -26.07
C GLY A 137 4.14 6.43 -24.89
N TYR A 138 5.23 5.65 -24.82
CA TYR A 138 5.47 4.84 -23.63
C TYR A 138 5.78 5.72 -22.44
N CYS A 139 4.81 5.86 -21.51
CA CYS A 139 4.94 6.60 -20.25
C CYS A 139 4.91 5.64 -19.09
N ALA A 140 6.02 5.52 -18.39
CA ALA A 140 6.17 4.65 -17.23
C ALA A 140 7.32 5.10 -16.32
N ALA A 141 7.29 4.69 -15.06
CA ALA A 141 8.43 4.78 -14.16
C ALA A 141 8.91 3.38 -13.78
N HIS A 142 10.19 3.13 -13.89
CA HIS A 142 10.82 1.88 -13.49
C HIS A 142 11.70 2.15 -12.28
N HIS A 143 11.46 1.43 -11.20
CA HIS A 143 12.24 1.53 -9.96
C HIS A 143 12.92 0.20 -9.68
N HIS A 144 14.23 0.23 -9.47
CA HIS A 144 14.97 -0.89 -8.91
C HIS A 144 15.03 -0.69 -7.41
N ILE A 145 14.46 -1.62 -6.67
CA ILE A 145 14.28 -1.54 -5.22
C ILE A 145 14.90 -2.75 -4.53
N CYS A 146 15.17 -2.60 -3.23
CA CYS A 146 15.44 -3.68 -2.30
C CYS A 146 14.58 -3.49 -1.05
N LEU A 147 14.36 -4.55 -0.27
CA LEU A 147 13.76 -4.44 1.04
C LEU A 147 14.70 -3.65 1.98
N PRO A 148 14.16 -2.88 2.94
CA PRO A 148 14.98 -2.25 3.96
C PRO A 148 15.56 -3.32 4.89
N ASN A 149 16.79 -3.12 5.33
CA ASN A 149 17.37 -3.97 6.37
C ASN A 149 16.67 -3.70 7.71
N PRO A 150 16.37 -4.73 8.52
CA PRO A 150 15.93 -4.54 9.90
C PRO A 150 16.97 -3.74 10.69
N PRO A 151 16.56 -2.96 11.71
CA PRO A 151 17.47 -2.20 12.53
C PRO A 151 18.54 -3.09 13.18
N GLY A 152 19.83 -2.82 12.87
CA GLY A 152 20.98 -3.58 13.39
C GLY A 152 21.29 -4.90 12.69
N GLU A 153 20.56 -5.25 11.63
CA GLU A 153 20.77 -6.47 10.86
C GLU A 153 21.05 -6.16 9.40
N ILE A 154 21.81 -7.05 8.73
CA ILE A 154 22.00 -7.01 7.28
C ILE A 154 21.36 -8.27 6.72
N LEU A 155 20.41 -8.11 5.79
CA LEU A 155 19.81 -9.24 5.11
C LEU A 155 20.88 -9.94 4.26
N GLU A 156 21.15 -11.22 4.54
CA GLU A 156 22.08 -12.04 3.76
C GLU A 156 21.61 -12.19 2.31
N PHE A 157 20.29 -12.25 2.10
CA PHE A 157 19.67 -12.32 0.79
C PHE A 157 18.72 -11.14 0.61
N ASN A 158 19.08 -10.19 -0.26
CA ASN A 158 18.25 -9.01 -0.55
C ASN A 158 18.36 -8.65 -2.05
N PRO A 159 17.66 -9.39 -2.91
CA PRO A 159 17.75 -9.23 -4.35
C PRO A 159 17.17 -7.89 -4.79
N ILE A 160 17.73 -7.37 -5.89
CA ILE A 160 17.14 -6.22 -6.57
C ILE A 160 15.84 -6.66 -7.24
N MET A 161 14.78 -5.89 -7.05
CA MET A 161 13.47 -6.08 -7.65
C MET A 161 13.15 -4.91 -8.58
N GLU A 162 12.56 -5.15 -9.74
CA GLU A 162 12.08 -4.10 -10.64
C GLU A 162 10.58 -3.86 -10.42
N ILE A 163 10.21 -2.63 -10.10
CA ILE A 163 8.81 -2.18 -10.10
C ILE A 163 8.57 -1.32 -11.34
N GLN A 164 7.63 -1.73 -12.18
CA GLN A 164 7.16 -0.99 -13.34
C GLN A 164 5.83 -0.33 -13.01
N VAL A 165 5.80 1.00 -13.02
CA VAL A 165 4.62 1.82 -12.73
C VAL A 165 4.18 2.49 -14.01
N ALA A 166 2.97 2.21 -14.45
CA ALA A 166 2.36 2.86 -15.61
C ALA A 166 0.84 2.84 -15.45
N SER A 167 0.11 3.49 -16.34
CA SER A 167 -1.33 3.33 -16.39
C SER A 167 -1.74 1.94 -16.88
N LEU A 168 -2.98 1.56 -16.63
CA LEU A 168 -3.53 0.29 -17.10
C LEU A 168 -3.52 0.20 -18.64
N LEU A 169 -3.86 1.28 -19.33
CA LEU A 169 -3.85 1.35 -20.78
C LEU A 169 -2.43 1.18 -21.33
N MET A 170 -1.47 1.87 -20.73
CA MET A 170 -0.08 1.84 -21.14
C MET A 170 0.55 0.45 -20.91
N HIS A 171 0.23 -0.21 -19.78
CA HIS A 171 0.67 -1.58 -19.55
C HIS A 171 0.09 -2.56 -20.59
N ALA A 172 -1.20 -2.45 -20.90
CA ALA A 172 -1.83 -3.31 -21.89
C ALA A 172 -1.18 -3.16 -23.27
N TRP A 173 -0.98 -1.91 -23.73
CA TRP A 173 -0.33 -1.65 -25.00
C TRP A 173 1.12 -2.13 -25.02
N SER A 174 1.89 -1.87 -23.97
CA SER A 174 3.30 -2.28 -23.88
C SER A 174 3.47 -3.81 -23.92
N GLU A 175 2.56 -4.58 -23.34
CA GLU A 175 2.59 -6.05 -23.44
C GLU A 175 2.32 -6.51 -24.89
N VAL A 176 1.31 -5.92 -25.54
CA VAL A 176 1.00 -6.25 -26.94
C VAL A 176 2.19 -5.91 -27.87
N GLU A 177 2.74 -4.70 -27.75
CA GLU A 177 3.92 -4.26 -28.52
C GLU A 177 5.10 -5.20 -28.26
N HIS A 178 5.38 -5.52 -27.00
CA HIS A 178 6.51 -6.35 -26.64
C HIS A 178 6.36 -7.79 -27.16
N ASP A 179 5.17 -8.35 -27.09
CA ASP A 179 4.95 -9.74 -27.53
C ASP A 179 4.93 -9.88 -29.04
N LEU A 180 4.39 -8.88 -29.76
CA LEU A 180 4.36 -8.91 -31.22
C LEU A 180 5.71 -8.46 -31.83
N ALA A 181 6.28 -7.35 -31.37
CA ALA A 181 7.48 -6.79 -32.00
C ALA A 181 8.78 -7.47 -31.59
N TYR A 182 8.87 -8.03 -30.35
CA TYR A 182 10.14 -8.58 -29.84
C TYR A 182 10.16 -10.06 -29.54
N LYS A 183 9.00 -10.72 -29.37
CA LYS A 183 8.92 -12.17 -29.07
C LYS A 183 8.35 -13.00 -30.21
N ASN A 184 8.15 -12.39 -31.37
CA ASN A 184 7.50 -13.08 -32.47
C ASN A 184 8.33 -14.30 -32.94
N LYS A 185 7.82 -15.51 -32.67
CA LYS A 185 8.41 -16.79 -33.09
C LYS A 185 7.91 -17.22 -34.48
N LYS A 186 6.99 -16.47 -35.12
CA LYS A 186 6.27 -16.85 -36.35
C LYS A 186 6.72 -16.10 -37.60
N GLY A 187 7.84 -15.38 -37.52
CA GLY A 187 8.36 -14.59 -38.65
C GLY A 187 8.61 -13.14 -38.31
N GLU A 188 9.01 -12.34 -39.28
CA GLU A 188 9.17 -10.88 -39.10
C GLU A 188 7.81 -10.22 -39.12
N VAL A 189 7.66 -9.18 -38.24
CA VAL A 189 6.45 -8.36 -38.18
C VAL A 189 6.34 -7.56 -39.49
N SER A 190 5.18 -7.61 -40.12
CA SER A 190 4.92 -6.86 -41.36
C SER A 190 4.81 -5.35 -41.12
N ARG A 191 4.97 -4.57 -42.17
CA ARG A 191 4.77 -3.13 -42.12
C ARG A 191 3.35 -2.76 -41.66
N GLU A 192 2.35 -3.47 -42.14
CA GLU A 192 0.94 -3.27 -41.77
C GLU A 192 0.70 -3.54 -40.29
N GLU A 193 1.32 -4.57 -39.70
CA GLU A 193 1.23 -4.83 -38.26
C GLU A 193 1.86 -3.69 -37.44
N TYR A 194 2.98 -3.11 -37.90
CA TYR A 194 3.57 -1.94 -37.23
C TYR A 194 2.68 -0.69 -37.38
N GLU A 195 2.02 -0.47 -38.50
CA GLU A 195 1.06 0.63 -38.70
C GLU A 195 -0.11 0.51 -37.71
N VAL A 196 -0.67 -0.70 -37.54
CA VAL A 196 -1.76 -0.97 -36.58
C VAL A 196 -1.28 -0.79 -35.13
N LEU A 197 -0.07 -1.23 -34.79
CA LEU A 197 0.51 -1.01 -33.47
C LEU A 197 0.66 0.49 -33.17
N ASP A 198 1.06 1.28 -34.17
CA ASP A 198 1.18 2.72 -34.01
C ASP A 198 -0.19 3.41 -33.86
N GLU A 199 -1.21 2.95 -34.59
CA GLU A 199 -2.60 3.41 -34.41
C GLU A 199 -3.14 3.09 -33.01
N ILE A 200 -2.92 1.88 -32.51
CA ILE A 200 -3.31 1.50 -31.14
C ILE A 200 -2.61 2.39 -30.13
N ASN A 201 -1.32 2.69 -30.31
CA ASN A 201 -0.60 3.62 -29.44
C ASN A 201 -1.27 5.01 -29.41
N GLY A 202 -1.68 5.53 -30.56
CA GLY A 202 -2.43 6.79 -30.64
C GLY A 202 -3.74 6.77 -29.85
N LEU A 203 -4.49 5.67 -29.90
CA LEU A 203 -5.72 5.48 -29.12
C LEU A 203 -5.42 5.40 -27.63
N VAL A 204 -4.36 4.71 -27.21
CA VAL A 204 -3.92 4.64 -25.82
C VAL A 204 -3.60 6.02 -25.29
N LEU A 205 -2.85 6.84 -26.05
CA LEU A 205 -2.52 8.20 -25.66
C LEU A 205 -3.75 9.09 -25.53
N ALA A 206 -4.71 8.97 -26.44
CA ALA A 206 -5.99 9.68 -26.32
C ALA A 206 -6.75 9.27 -25.07
N GLY A 207 -6.73 7.98 -24.73
CA GLY A 207 -7.30 7.44 -23.49
C GLY A 207 -6.62 7.99 -22.24
N GLU A 208 -5.29 8.07 -22.23
CA GLU A 208 -4.50 8.66 -21.13
C GLU A 208 -4.91 10.12 -20.86
N ILE A 209 -5.01 10.93 -21.91
CA ILE A 209 -5.45 12.33 -21.81
C ILE A 209 -6.88 12.40 -21.24
N ALA A 210 -7.78 11.54 -21.72
CA ALA A 210 -9.15 11.50 -21.23
C ALA A 210 -9.23 11.11 -19.75
N LEU A 211 -8.46 10.11 -19.30
CA LEU A 211 -8.39 9.69 -17.91
C LEU A 211 -7.81 10.80 -17.01
N GLN A 212 -6.78 11.49 -17.46
CA GLN A 212 -6.22 12.62 -16.72
C GLN A 212 -7.22 13.76 -16.56
N ARG A 213 -7.96 14.10 -17.62
CA ARG A 213 -9.02 15.11 -17.55
C ARG A 213 -10.14 14.69 -16.59
N LEU A 214 -10.51 13.41 -16.60
CA LEU A 214 -11.52 12.85 -15.69
C LEU A 214 -11.08 13.00 -14.23
N ASP A 215 -9.83 12.65 -13.92
CA ASP A 215 -9.25 12.83 -12.59
C ASP A 215 -9.27 14.29 -12.16
N GLN A 216 -8.81 15.22 -12.99
CA GLN A 216 -8.83 16.65 -12.71
C GLN A 216 -10.25 17.19 -12.46
N LEU A 217 -11.24 16.77 -13.26
CA LEU A 217 -12.64 17.15 -13.05
C LEU A 217 -13.18 16.57 -11.73
N SER A 218 -12.81 15.35 -11.39
CA SER A 218 -13.18 14.71 -10.13
C SER A 218 -12.60 15.47 -8.93
N ARG A 219 -11.31 15.83 -8.98
CA ARG A 219 -10.63 16.63 -7.93
C ARG A 219 -11.29 18.01 -7.77
N ARG A 220 -11.56 18.74 -8.87
CA ARG A 220 -12.27 20.03 -8.83
C ARG A 220 -13.67 19.92 -8.22
N ARG A 221 -14.38 18.82 -8.49
CA ARG A 221 -15.70 18.58 -7.88
C ARG A 221 -15.59 18.41 -6.37
N ILE A 222 -14.57 17.70 -5.89
CA ILE A 222 -14.32 17.49 -4.45
C ILE A 222 -13.91 18.80 -3.77
N GLU A 223 -13.25 19.70 -4.49
CA GLU A 223 -12.85 21.02 -3.99
C GLU A 223 -14.02 22.00 -3.84
N SER A 224 -15.12 21.76 -4.54
CA SER A 224 -16.32 22.60 -4.42
C SER A 224 -16.99 22.41 -3.05
N GLU A 225 -17.13 23.49 -2.28
CA GLU A 225 -17.66 23.46 -0.91
C GLU A 225 -19.06 22.87 -0.78
N ASN A 226 -19.84 22.90 -1.85
CA ASN A 226 -21.23 22.44 -1.89
C ASN A 226 -21.43 21.13 -2.68
N ALA A 227 -20.40 20.61 -3.33
CA ALA A 227 -20.53 19.37 -4.09
C ALA A 227 -20.56 18.16 -3.13
N PRO A 228 -21.50 17.21 -3.30
CA PRO A 228 -21.56 16.05 -2.41
C PRO A 228 -20.34 15.14 -2.59
N ILE A 229 -19.78 14.70 -1.48
CA ILE A 229 -18.77 13.65 -1.41
C ILE A 229 -19.49 12.31 -1.58
N THR A 230 -19.44 11.72 -2.78
CA THR A 230 -20.28 10.57 -3.14
C THR A 230 -19.62 9.21 -2.95
N THR A 231 -18.33 9.17 -2.66
CA THR A 231 -17.57 7.92 -2.48
C THR A 231 -16.58 8.02 -1.32
N PRO A 232 -16.20 6.88 -0.69
CA PRO A 232 -15.14 6.87 0.32
C PRO A 232 -13.81 7.45 -0.21
N TYR A 233 -13.48 7.21 -1.48
CA TYR A 233 -12.28 7.75 -2.12
C TYR A 233 -12.30 9.28 -2.23
N ALA A 234 -13.49 9.85 -2.52
CA ALA A 234 -13.65 11.30 -2.55
C ALA A 234 -13.47 11.92 -1.15
N LEU A 235 -13.99 11.26 -0.11
CA LEU A 235 -13.75 11.66 1.28
C LEU A 235 -12.27 11.53 1.65
N GLN A 236 -11.63 10.45 1.26
CA GLN A 236 -10.20 10.22 1.49
C GLN A 236 -9.36 11.34 0.88
N SER A 237 -9.55 11.63 -0.42
CA SER A 237 -8.82 12.70 -1.12
C SER A 237 -9.04 14.08 -0.48
N PHE A 238 -10.25 14.33 0.02
CA PHE A 238 -10.56 15.56 0.76
C PHE A 238 -9.79 15.65 2.08
N LEU A 239 -9.74 14.57 2.86
CA LEU A 239 -9.02 14.50 4.13
C LEU A 239 -7.50 14.56 3.94
N GLU A 240 -6.96 13.94 2.88
CA GLU A 240 -5.53 14.02 2.52
C GLU A 240 -5.13 15.46 2.22
N LYS A 241 -5.92 16.15 1.37
CA LYS A 241 -5.68 17.55 1.07
C LYS A 241 -5.74 18.42 2.34
N TRP A 242 -6.72 18.17 3.22
CA TRP A 242 -6.78 18.88 4.50
C TRP A 242 -5.54 18.62 5.37
N GLN A 243 -5.02 17.38 5.41
CA GLN A 243 -3.78 17.07 6.11
C GLN A 243 -2.58 17.81 5.50
N ASP A 244 -2.50 17.87 4.16
CA ASP A 244 -1.42 18.57 3.46
C ASP A 244 -1.43 20.06 3.75
N ASP A 245 -2.61 20.68 3.72
CA ASP A 245 -2.82 22.11 4.04
C ASP A 245 -2.47 22.44 5.50
N HIS A 246 -2.48 21.44 6.40
CA HIS A 246 -2.22 21.61 7.85
C HIS A 246 -0.89 20.96 8.32
N GLY A 247 0.06 20.74 7.41
CA GLY A 247 1.41 20.25 7.74
C GLY A 247 1.45 18.79 8.23
N ARG A 248 0.39 18.00 7.97
CA ARG A 248 0.26 16.60 8.38
C ARG A 248 0.37 15.64 7.19
N SER A 249 1.02 16.07 6.11
CA SER A 249 1.16 15.32 4.86
C SER A 249 1.70 13.90 5.10
N GLY A 250 1.13 12.94 4.40
CA GLY A 250 1.61 11.55 4.41
C GLY A 250 1.17 10.71 5.61
N ARG A 251 0.44 11.23 6.59
CA ARG A 251 -0.04 10.44 7.73
C ARG A 251 -1.19 9.52 7.31
N TYR A 252 -1.21 8.33 7.89
CA TYR A 252 -2.31 7.39 7.70
C TYR A 252 -3.63 7.97 8.18
N LEU A 253 -4.67 7.87 7.35
CA LEU A 253 -5.98 8.46 7.63
C LEU A 253 -6.87 7.64 8.56
N GLY A 254 -6.69 6.33 8.64
CA GLY A 254 -7.56 5.43 9.42
C GLY A 254 -8.76 4.89 8.62
N ASN A 255 -9.88 4.68 9.30
CA ASN A 255 -11.05 3.99 8.75
C ASN A 255 -11.99 4.91 7.94
N VAL A 256 -11.52 5.41 6.79
CA VAL A 256 -12.29 6.34 5.94
C VAL A 256 -13.60 5.73 5.43
N GLU A 257 -13.65 4.44 5.13
CA GLU A 257 -14.89 3.76 4.69
C GLU A 257 -15.97 3.80 5.76
N ILE A 258 -15.59 3.57 7.02
CA ILE A 258 -16.52 3.61 8.16
C ILE A 258 -16.97 5.05 8.39
N LEU A 259 -16.04 6.01 8.35
CA LEU A 259 -16.36 7.43 8.48
C LEU A 259 -17.34 7.87 7.38
N PHE A 260 -17.08 7.50 6.12
CA PHE A 260 -17.97 7.80 5.00
C PHE A 260 -19.38 7.25 5.22
N LYS A 261 -19.49 6.02 5.71
CA LYS A 261 -20.78 5.39 6.00
C LYS A 261 -21.53 6.12 7.11
N LEU A 262 -20.84 6.52 8.17
CA LEU A 262 -21.41 7.29 9.27
C LEU A 262 -21.90 8.68 8.81
N TYR A 263 -21.11 9.37 8.00
CA TYR A 263 -21.50 10.66 7.42
C TYR A 263 -22.65 10.53 6.43
N SER A 264 -22.69 9.47 5.61
CA SER A 264 -23.82 9.17 4.73
C SER A 264 -25.13 9.03 5.49
N GLN A 265 -25.12 8.32 6.61
CA GLN A 265 -26.31 8.11 7.44
C GLN A 265 -26.82 9.41 8.12
N LYS A 266 -25.93 10.39 8.30
CA LYS A 266 -26.26 11.73 8.85
C LYS A 266 -26.50 12.79 7.77
N ASN A 267 -26.44 12.44 6.47
CA ASN A 267 -26.46 13.39 5.36
C ASN A 267 -25.38 14.48 5.45
N MET A 268 -24.19 14.13 5.97
CA MET A 268 -23.06 15.05 6.21
C MET A 268 -21.96 14.81 5.18
N LEU A 269 -22.26 14.88 3.91
CA LEU A 269 -21.34 14.52 2.83
C LEU A 269 -20.99 15.71 1.92
N THR A 270 -20.94 16.91 2.44
CA THR A 270 -20.35 18.05 1.73
C THR A 270 -19.02 18.45 2.34
N PRO A 271 -18.06 18.97 1.55
CA PRO A 271 -16.80 19.50 2.06
C PRO A 271 -16.98 20.52 3.21
N ALA A 272 -17.99 21.38 3.12
CA ALA A 272 -18.29 22.35 4.17
C ALA A 272 -18.67 21.68 5.51
N GLN A 273 -19.49 20.61 5.45
CA GLN A 273 -19.88 19.86 6.64
C GLN A 273 -18.69 19.10 7.25
N VAL A 274 -17.85 18.48 6.41
CA VAL A 274 -16.66 17.77 6.87
C VAL A 274 -15.65 18.75 7.50
N LYS A 275 -15.46 19.95 6.90
CA LYS A 275 -14.63 21.02 7.50
C LYS A 275 -15.15 21.45 8.88
N ALA A 276 -16.47 21.53 9.04
CA ALA A 276 -17.07 21.86 10.32
C ALA A 276 -16.81 20.80 11.41
N GLU A 277 -16.75 19.51 11.03
CA GLU A 277 -16.36 18.46 11.97
C GLU A 277 -14.86 18.49 12.28
N LEU A 278 -14.02 18.72 11.27
CA LEU A 278 -12.58 18.87 11.43
C LEU A 278 -12.22 20.04 12.37
N ALA A 279 -12.98 21.14 12.33
CA ALA A 279 -12.80 22.29 13.22
C ALA A 279 -13.09 21.99 14.71
N LYS A 280 -13.74 20.87 15.02
CA LYS A 280 -13.99 20.43 16.40
C LYS A 280 -12.82 19.64 17.00
N LEU A 281 -11.84 19.23 16.17
CA LEU A 281 -10.67 18.52 16.65
C LEU A 281 -9.74 19.47 17.43
N PRO A 282 -9.02 18.98 18.46
CA PRO A 282 -8.10 19.81 19.26
C PRO A 282 -7.01 20.46 18.40
N SER A 283 -6.71 21.72 18.70
CA SER A 283 -5.63 22.46 18.05
C SER A 283 -4.26 21.86 18.35
N GLU A 284 -3.26 22.14 17.51
CA GLU A 284 -1.92 21.55 17.36
C GLU A 284 -0.98 21.46 18.59
N GLY A 285 -1.43 21.45 19.79
CA GLY A 285 -0.58 21.27 20.99
C GLY A 285 -0.53 19.83 21.53
N GLU A 286 -1.57 19.04 21.25
CA GLU A 286 -1.70 17.62 21.65
C GLU A 286 -1.95 16.78 20.39
N ALA A 287 -0.94 16.66 19.54
CA ALA A 287 -1.06 15.86 18.33
C ALA A 287 -1.37 14.40 18.72
N SER A 288 -2.64 14.05 18.65
CA SER A 288 -3.09 12.66 18.79
C SER A 288 -2.35 11.82 17.76
N GLU A 289 -1.69 10.75 18.19
CA GLU A 289 -1.10 9.72 17.29
C GLU A 289 -2.18 8.97 16.51
N GLN A 290 -3.45 9.21 16.83
CA GLN A 290 -4.58 8.55 16.24
C GLN A 290 -4.83 9.06 14.80
N PRO A 291 -5.16 8.17 13.85
CA PRO A 291 -5.49 8.55 12.47
C PRO A 291 -6.68 9.52 12.39
N LEU A 292 -6.66 10.43 11.42
CA LEU A 292 -7.63 11.53 11.31
C LEU A 292 -9.08 11.06 11.19
N ALA A 293 -9.35 10.03 10.38
CA ALA A 293 -10.69 9.49 10.23
C ALA A 293 -11.20 8.84 11.53
N ASP A 294 -10.31 8.21 12.29
CA ASP A 294 -10.67 7.58 13.57
C ASP A 294 -10.97 8.65 14.65
N GLN A 295 -10.24 9.77 14.65
CA GLN A 295 -10.56 10.93 15.49
C GLN A 295 -11.95 11.50 15.17
N LEU A 296 -12.30 11.61 13.89
CA LEU A 296 -13.61 12.07 13.45
C LEU A 296 -14.73 11.05 13.79
N ILE A 297 -14.45 9.74 13.75
CA ILE A 297 -15.37 8.69 14.20
C ILE A 297 -15.64 8.83 15.71
N ASP A 298 -14.63 9.17 16.49
CA ASP A 298 -14.78 9.34 17.95
C ASP A 298 -15.66 10.53 18.35
N LEU A 299 -15.83 11.52 17.47
CA LEU A 299 -16.77 12.63 17.66
C LEU A 299 -18.27 12.22 17.55
N PHE A 300 -18.55 10.99 17.11
CA PHE A 300 -19.93 10.53 17.04
C PHE A 300 -20.47 10.13 18.42
N ASP A 301 -21.49 10.82 18.91
CA ASP A 301 -22.14 10.52 20.20
C ASP A 301 -22.86 9.16 20.20
N ASN A 302 -23.36 8.73 19.05
CA ASN A 302 -24.11 7.49 18.92
C ASN A 302 -23.18 6.28 18.79
N LYS A 303 -22.70 5.76 19.91
CA LYS A 303 -21.81 4.58 19.99
C LYS A 303 -22.44 3.32 19.36
N THR A 304 -23.79 3.18 19.39
CA THR A 304 -24.48 2.03 18.77
C THR A 304 -24.38 2.11 17.25
N MET A 305 -24.53 3.28 16.66
CA MET A 305 -24.39 3.51 15.22
C MET A 305 -22.96 3.21 14.76
N VAL A 306 -21.96 3.65 15.52
CA VAL A 306 -20.53 3.36 15.26
C VAL A 306 -20.28 1.85 15.31
N LYS A 307 -20.69 1.16 16.39
CA LYS A 307 -20.55 -0.31 16.50
C LYS A 307 -21.21 -1.04 15.33
N LYS A 308 -22.42 -0.63 14.89
CA LYS A 308 -23.10 -1.21 13.75
C LYS A 308 -22.34 -1.01 12.44
N ALA A 309 -21.79 0.18 12.20
CA ALA A 309 -20.98 0.47 11.01
C ALA A 309 -19.73 -0.40 10.92
N PHE A 310 -19.05 -0.61 12.05
CA PHE A 310 -17.90 -1.52 12.15
C PHE A 310 -18.29 -2.98 11.92
N ALA A 311 -19.39 -3.46 12.56
CA ALA A 311 -19.86 -4.83 12.39
C ALA A 311 -20.25 -5.15 10.94
N GLU A 312 -20.89 -4.21 10.24
CA GLU A 312 -21.24 -4.37 8.83
C GLU A 312 -20.00 -4.31 7.89
N ALA A 313 -19.00 -3.51 8.21
CA ALA A 313 -17.72 -3.50 7.49
C ALA A 313 -17.01 -4.84 7.63
N LEU A 314 -16.95 -5.38 8.85
CA LEU A 314 -16.37 -6.70 9.14
C LEU A 314 -17.13 -7.82 8.43
N SER A 315 -18.48 -7.79 8.40
CA SER A 315 -19.26 -8.83 7.73
C SER A 315 -19.05 -8.87 6.21
N ARG A 316 -18.82 -7.72 5.58
CA ARG A 316 -18.47 -7.63 4.15
C ARG A 316 -17.08 -8.20 3.86
N LEU A 317 -16.11 -7.94 4.73
CA LEU A 317 -14.77 -8.51 4.63
C LEU A 317 -14.80 -10.03 4.79
N ASN A 318 -15.60 -10.54 5.72
CA ASN A 318 -15.79 -11.98 5.96
C ASN A 318 -16.37 -12.73 4.74
N SER A 319 -17.15 -12.05 3.90
CA SER A 319 -17.73 -12.66 2.70
C SER A 319 -16.76 -12.74 1.51
N LEU A 320 -15.60 -12.06 1.57
CA LEU A 320 -14.71 -11.89 0.43
C LEU A 320 -13.49 -12.81 0.43
N ASN A 321 -12.92 -13.15 1.59
CA ASN A 321 -11.81 -14.12 1.69
C ASN A 321 -11.48 -14.46 3.16
N PRO A 322 -11.37 -15.76 3.55
CA PRO A 322 -11.01 -16.18 4.91
C PRO A 322 -9.66 -15.61 5.39
N GLU A 323 -8.68 -15.48 4.51
CA GLU A 323 -7.35 -14.95 4.85
C GLU A 323 -7.40 -13.44 5.13
N THR A 324 -8.16 -12.69 4.36
CA THR A 324 -8.38 -11.25 4.61
C THR A 324 -9.08 -11.02 5.94
N THR A 325 -10.05 -11.87 6.28
CA THR A 325 -10.74 -11.86 7.58
C THR A 325 -9.76 -12.06 8.73
N ARG A 326 -8.88 -13.04 8.62
CA ARG A 326 -7.86 -13.32 9.61
C ARG A 326 -6.91 -12.13 9.82
N GLN A 327 -6.48 -11.45 8.76
CA GLN A 327 -5.62 -10.28 8.84
C GLN A 327 -6.31 -9.07 9.49
N VAL A 328 -7.60 -8.86 9.19
CA VAL A 328 -8.40 -7.81 9.84
C VAL A 328 -8.56 -8.09 11.33
N GLN A 329 -8.85 -9.34 11.71
CA GLN A 329 -8.96 -9.75 13.11
C GLN A 329 -7.63 -9.62 13.85
N LEU A 330 -6.51 -9.91 13.19
CA LEU A 330 -5.17 -9.66 13.73
C LEU A 330 -4.94 -8.16 13.99
N GLY A 331 -5.31 -7.29 13.03
CA GLY A 331 -5.22 -5.84 13.20
C GLY A 331 -6.09 -5.33 14.36
N ALA A 332 -7.33 -5.83 14.48
CA ALA A 332 -8.22 -5.53 15.59
C ALA A 332 -7.62 -5.97 16.94
N PHE A 333 -7.07 -7.18 16.99
CA PHE A 333 -6.40 -7.72 18.15
C PHE A 333 -5.24 -6.82 18.61
N MET A 334 -4.35 -6.42 17.72
CA MET A 334 -3.22 -5.54 18.06
C MET A 334 -3.68 -4.16 18.54
N THR A 335 -4.74 -3.63 17.95
CA THR A 335 -5.34 -2.35 18.37
C THR A 335 -5.95 -2.45 19.79
N ASN A 336 -6.69 -3.52 20.05
CA ASN A 336 -7.30 -3.76 21.36
C ASN A 336 -6.24 -4.05 22.44
N TRP A 337 -5.17 -4.76 22.07
CA TRP A 337 -4.04 -4.95 22.98
C TRP A 337 -3.43 -3.62 23.44
N ASN A 338 -3.25 -2.66 22.54
CA ASN A 338 -2.76 -1.33 22.90
C ASN A 338 -3.69 -0.60 23.87
N LYS A 339 -5.02 -0.80 23.75
CA LYS A 339 -6.00 -0.24 24.73
C LYS A 339 -5.84 -0.91 26.09
N VAL A 340 -5.73 -2.22 26.12
CA VAL A 340 -5.48 -3.01 27.35
C VAL A 340 -4.20 -2.54 28.05
N GLU A 341 -3.09 -2.44 27.31
CA GLU A 341 -1.81 -1.98 27.85
C GLU A 341 -1.91 -0.57 28.48
N ARG A 342 -2.61 0.36 27.81
CA ARG A 342 -2.86 1.70 28.34
C ARG A 342 -3.74 1.70 29.58
N ALA A 343 -4.82 0.93 29.59
CA ALA A 343 -5.73 0.84 30.74
C ALA A 343 -5.02 0.24 31.94
N VAL A 344 -4.21 -0.81 31.75
CA VAL A 344 -3.37 -1.40 32.81
C VAL A 344 -2.37 -0.37 33.35
N GLN A 345 -1.70 0.39 32.49
CA GLN A 345 -0.79 1.46 32.93
C GLN A 345 -1.50 2.55 33.71
N GLN A 346 -2.73 2.91 33.32
CA GLN A 346 -3.55 3.87 34.08
C GLN A 346 -3.95 3.32 35.45
N ALA A 347 -4.36 2.06 35.53
CA ALA A 347 -4.66 1.39 36.80
C ALA A 347 -3.44 1.35 37.75
N LEU A 348 -2.25 1.04 37.20
CA LEU A 348 -1.00 1.09 37.94
C LEU A 348 -0.68 2.50 38.45
N ARG A 349 -0.92 3.53 37.65
CA ARG A 349 -0.75 4.94 38.07
C ARG A 349 -1.72 5.32 39.18
N ALA A 350 -2.96 4.85 39.13
CA ALA A 350 -3.95 5.05 40.20
C ALA A 350 -3.48 4.44 41.53
N LYS A 351 -2.67 3.37 41.48
CA LYS A 351 -2.01 2.76 42.65
C LYS A 351 -0.67 3.42 43.01
N GLY A 352 -0.28 4.51 42.36
CA GLY A 352 0.97 5.23 42.66
C GLY A 352 2.23 4.70 41.97
N HIS A 353 2.08 3.73 41.04
CA HIS A 353 3.20 3.12 40.31
C HIS A 353 3.37 3.74 38.92
N LYS A 354 4.63 3.87 38.45
CA LYS A 354 4.96 4.32 37.10
C LYS A 354 5.49 3.15 36.27
N ALA A 355 4.81 2.82 35.19
CA ALA A 355 5.23 1.83 34.20
C ALA A 355 5.56 2.53 32.87
N PRO A 356 6.84 2.87 32.59
CA PRO A 356 7.22 3.62 31.38
C PRO A 356 7.15 2.79 30.10
N ASN A 357 7.11 1.46 30.22
CA ASN A 357 7.07 0.54 29.06
C ASN A 357 6.40 -0.79 29.46
N SER A 358 6.17 -1.61 28.45
CA SER A 358 5.50 -2.93 28.57
C SER A 358 6.22 -3.90 29.49
N VAL A 359 7.56 -3.81 29.63
CA VAL A 359 8.35 -4.66 30.54
C VAL A 359 8.09 -4.24 31.99
N ALA A 360 8.10 -2.93 32.27
CA ALA A 360 7.79 -2.40 33.60
C ALA A 360 6.33 -2.69 33.98
N THR A 361 5.39 -2.57 33.04
CA THR A 361 3.98 -2.97 33.25
C THR A 361 3.88 -4.43 33.65
N TRP A 362 4.53 -5.31 32.91
CA TRP A 362 4.56 -6.74 33.21
C TRP A 362 5.08 -7.02 34.63
N ARG A 363 6.21 -6.42 34.99
CA ARG A 363 6.85 -6.62 36.30
C ARG A 363 5.91 -6.24 37.44
N LEU A 364 5.28 -5.07 37.34
CA LEU A 364 4.36 -4.59 38.39
C LEU A 364 3.11 -5.46 38.49
N VAL A 365 2.54 -5.91 37.37
CA VAL A 365 1.31 -6.71 37.37
C VAL A 365 1.58 -8.14 37.81
N ILE A 366 2.63 -8.78 37.31
CA ILE A 366 2.85 -10.23 37.46
C ILE A 366 3.77 -10.53 38.66
N ASP A 367 4.92 -9.88 38.72
CA ASP A 367 5.94 -10.17 39.73
C ASP A 367 5.59 -9.53 41.08
N GLU A 368 5.17 -8.23 41.05
CA GLU A 368 4.87 -7.47 42.24
C GLU A 368 3.41 -7.56 42.72
N ASN A 369 2.53 -8.14 41.89
CA ASN A 369 1.10 -8.33 42.19
C ASN A 369 0.36 -7.04 42.61
N VAL A 370 0.61 -5.94 41.93
CA VAL A 370 0.04 -4.62 42.26
C VAL A 370 -1.47 -4.56 42.00
N LEU A 371 -1.96 -5.32 41.02
CA LEU A 371 -3.38 -5.43 40.66
C LEU A 371 -3.98 -6.72 41.19
N THR A 372 -5.31 -6.84 41.19
CA THR A 372 -6.02 -8.02 41.68
C THR A 372 -5.64 -9.29 40.92
N LYS A 373 -5.85 -10.43 41.56
CA LYS A 373 -5.50 -11.74 41.01
C LYS A 373 -6.22 -11.99 39.68
N GLU A 374 -7.50 -11.61 39.56
CA GLU A 374 -8.32 -11.85 38.37
C GLU A 374 -7.79 -11.03 37.18
N ILE A 375 -7.45 -9.77 37.39
CA ILE A 375 -6.84 -8.90 36.36
C ILE A 375 -5.45 -9.40 35.98
N LYS A 376 -4.66 -9.80 36.97
CA LYS A 376 -3.33 -10.38 36.73
C LYS A 376 -3.39 -11.61 35.83
N ASP A 377 -4.24 -12.59 36.18
CA ASP A 377 -4.35 -13.86 35.46
C ASP A 377 -4.84 -13.61 34.02
N CYS A 378 -5.88 -12.79 33.81
CA CYS A 378 -6.39 -12.43 32.52
C CYS A 378 -5.35 -11.67 31.67
N TYR A 379 -4.65 -10.69 32.24
CA TYR A 379 -3.58 -9.97 31.56
C TYR A 379 -2.40 -10.88 31.17
N HIS A 380 -2.06 -11.83 32.07
CA HIS A 380 -1.01 -12.82 31.79
C HIS A 380 -1.34 -13.67 30.56
N ASP A 381 -2.54 -14.25 30.53
CA ASP A 381 -2.97 -15.15 29.46
C ASP A 381 -3.03 -14.41 28.11
N LEU A 382 -3.64 -13.24 28.09
CA LEU A 382 -3.70 -12.39 26.88
C LEU A 382 -2.31 -11.98 26.38
N ARG A 383 -1.37 -11.68 27.29
CA ARG A 383 0.01 -11.35 26.92
C ARG A 383 0.76 -12.54 26.35
N VAL A 384 0.54 -13.75 26.87
CA VAL A 384 1.11 -14.99 26.32
C VAL A 384 0.63 -15.18 24.87
N GLU A 385 -0.67 -15.03 24.62
CA GLU A 385 -1.23 -15.14 23.27
C GLU A 385 -0.70 -14.04 22.35
N ARG A 386 -0.63 -12.78 22.80
CA ARG A 386 -0.02 -11.69 22.06
C ARG A 386 1.43 -11.98 21.68
N ASN A 387 2.23 -12.51 22.59
CA ASN A 387 3.63 -12.84 22.30
C ASN A 387 3.74 -13.97 21.27
N LYS A 388 2.92 -15.02 21.36
CA LYS A 388 2.83 -16.05 20.31
C LYS A 388 2.55 -15.43 18.94
N ILE A 389 1.58 -14.53 18.86
CA ILE A 389 1.18 -13.87 17.62
C ILE A 389 2.33 -13.03 17.04
N VAL A 390 3.01 -12.25 17.88
CA VAL A 390 4.14 -11.39 17.45
C VAL A 390 5.33 -12.21 16.96
N HIS A 391 5.53 -13.41 17.51
CA HIS A 391 6.58 -14.35 17.09
C HIS A 391 6.14 -15.28 15.94
N GLY A 392 5.06 -14.98 15.25
CA GLY A 392 4.62 -15.72 14.06
C GLY A 392 3.71 -16.91 14.33
N TYR A 393 3.35 -17.19 15.58
CA TYR A 393 2.43 -18.26 15.97
C TYR A 393 0.99 -17.75 16.09
N ALA A 394 0.51 -17.01 15.09
CA ALA A 394 -0.84 -16.46 15.09
C ALA A 394 -1.90 -17.58 14.94
N PRO A 395 -3.07 -17.45 15.58
CA PRO A 395 -4.19 -18.38 15.39
C PRO A 395 -4.55 -18.56 13.92
N SER A 396 -4.89 -19.80 13.54
CA SER A 396 -5.21 -20.14 12.15
C SER A 396 -6.62 -19.71 11.71
N THR A 397 -7.50 -19.33 12.66
CA THR A 397 -8.91 -18.99 12.39
C THR A 397 -9.29 -17.59 12.91
N ALA A 398 -10.22 -16.94 12.21
CA ALA A 398 -10.78 -15.66 12.66
C ALA A 398 -11.54 -15.79 14.00
N ALA A 399 -12.25 -16.90 14.22
CA ALA A 399 -12.98 -17.16 15.45
C ALA A 399 -12.10 -17.18 16.71
N ALA A 400 -10.85 -17.66 16.60
CA ALA A 400 -9.90 -17.63 17.72
C ALA A 400 -9.51 -16.18 18.09
N PHE A 401 -9.37 -15.29 17.11
CA PHE A 401 -9.16 -13.87 17.38
C PHE A 401 -10.38 -13.17 17.97
N GLU A 402 -11.60 -13.57 17.59
CA GLU A 402 -12.85 -13.07 18.19
C GLU A 402 -12.91 -13.42 19.69
N SER A 403 -12.55 -14.65 20.05
CA SER A 403 -12.46 -15.07 21.46
C SER A 403 -11.45 -14.22 22.25
N LEU A 404 -10.25 -14.03 21.71
CA LEU A 404 -9.23 -13.20 22.34
C LEU A 404 -9.63 -11.73 22.48
N ASN A 405 -10.34 -11.17 21.50
CA ASN A 405 -10.88 -9.81 21.59
C ASN A 405 -11.96 -9.70 22.68
N ALA A 406 -12.84 -10.70 22.82
CA ALA A 406 -13.85 -10.73 23.88
C ALA A 406 -13.20 -10.80 25.29
N GLU A 407 -12.11 -11.54 25.44
CA GLU A 407 -11.35 -11.58 26.69
C GLU A 407 -10.68 -10.24 27.01
N MET A 408 -10.18 -9.51 26.00
CA MET A 408 -9.65 -8.14 26.17
C MET A 408 -10.74 -7.16 26.60
N ASP A 409 -11.92 -7.23 26.00
CA ASP A 409 -13.06 -6.38 26.38
C ASP A 409 -13.46 -6.64 27.83
N LYS A 410 -13.50 -7.91 28.24
CA LYS A 410 -13.74 -8.30 29.65
C LYS A 410 -12.69 -7.72 30.60
N LEU A 411 -11.40 -7.79 30.24
CA LEU A 411 -10.32 -7.21 31.04
C LEU A 411 -10.45 -5.68 31.14
N LEU A 412 -10.84 -5.00 30.07
CA LEU A 412 -11.08 -3.56 30.08
C LEU A 412 -12.26 -3.19 30.97
N GLU A 413 -13.35 -3.97 30.99
CA GLU A 413 -14.49 -3.77 31.89
C GLU A 413 -14.04 -3.92 33.35
N MET A 414 -13.30 -4.99 33.68
CA MET A 414 -12.77 -5.20 35.04
C MET A 414 -11.87 -4.05 35.51
N LEU A 415 -10.98 -3.55 34.61
CA LEU A 415 -10.12 -2.40 34.92
C LEU A 415 -10.94 -1.13 35.15
N LYS A 416 -11.99 -0.92 34.35
CA LYS A 416 -12.89 0.22 34.50
C LYS A 416 -13.69 0.16 35.79
N GLU A 417 -14.25 -0.99 36.15
CA GLU A 417 -15.04 -1.17 37.36
C GLU A 417 -14.19 -1.00 38.62
N GLU A 418 -12.98 -1.53 38.62
CA GLU A 418 -12.14 -1.59 39.82
C GLU A 418 -11.24 -0.34 40.01
N TYR A 419 -10.78 0.25 38.90
CA TYR A 419 -9.84 1.39 38.93
C TYR A 419 -10.33 2.65 38.24
N GLY A 420 -11.51 2.66 37.61
CA GLY A 420 -12.10 3.81 36.93
C GLY A 420 -11.37 4.27 35.67
N VAL A 421 -10.69 3.36 34.96
CA VAL A 421 -9.79 3.64 33.82
C VAL A 421 -10.34 3.16 32.48
#